data_c1b3ec9583dbf9ca1d48c87413b7e1d2
#
_entry.id   c1b3ec9583dbf9ca1d48c87413b7e1d2
#
_cell.length_a   1.000
_cell.length_b   1.000
_cell.length_c   1.000
_cell.angle_alpha   90.00
_cell.angle_beta   90.00
_cell.angle_gamma   90.00
#
_symmetry.space_group_name_H-M   'P 1'
#
loop_
_entity.id
_entity.type
_entity.pdbx_description
1 polymer ?
#
loop_
_entity_poly.entity_id
_entity_poly.type
_entity_poly.pdbx_seq_one_letter_code
_entity_poly.pdbx_strand_id
1 'polypeptide(L)'
;VFRKLSDTVNPQGILAVMRMTETVPEQMLAGKRAPLFMILENLQDPGNLGTVLRTAEGAGCDGIILSRDCVDLYNPKVIRSTMGAIFRVPFFYTDNLTETMEKLKEKGVCIYAAALEERAAAYDTYSYKEATAFLVGNEGNGLTQEAIDAAGKTCYIPMEGKVESLNASVAAAILMYEAYRQRRCEIAAI
;
A
#
# COMPACT_ATOMS: atom_id res chain seq x y z
N VAL A 1 5.07 -33.00 17.61
CA VAL A 1 5.85 -31.75 17.60
C VAL A 1 5.18 -30.73 16.69
N PHE A 2 4.96 -31.01 15.40
CA PHE A 2 4.37 -30.07 14.41
C PHE A 2 3.03 -29.47 14.86
N ARG A 3 2.08 -30.30 15.34
CA ARG A 3 0.76 -29.82 15.82
C ARG A 3 0.84 -28.86 17.01
N LYS A 4 1.95 -28.80 17.73
CA LYS A 4 2.16 -27.83 18.84
C LYS A 4 2.81 -26.52 18.37
N LEU A 5 3.49 -26.54 17.22
CA LEU A 5 4.20 -25.38 16.66
C LEU A 5 3.39 -24.69 15.58
N SER A 6 2.47 -25.40 14.95
CA SER A 6 1.66 -24.89 13.86
C SER A 6 0.34 -24.35 14.37
N ASP A 7 -0.03 -23.14 13.96
CA ASP A 7 -1.34 -22.51 14.18
C ASP A 7 -2.37 -22.92 13.11
N THR A 8 -1.99 -23.82 12.20
CA THR A 8 -2.88 -24.31 11.14
C THR A 8 -3.45 -25.69 11.46
N VAL A 9 -4.71 -25.91 11.11
CA VAL A 9 -5.41 -27.18 11.35
C VAL A 9 -4.75 -28.33 10.59
N ASN A 10 -4.30 -28.05 9.35
CA ASN A 10 -3.60 -29.01 8.47
C ASN A 10 -2.23 -28.46 8.05
N PRO A 11 -1.19 -28.58 8.90
CA PRO A 11 0.14 -28.10 8.58
C PRO A 11 0.78 -28.94 7.47
N GLN A 12 1.50 -28.29 6.55
CA GLN A 12 2.19 -28.94 5.42
C GLN A 12 3.46 -29.72 5.83
N GLY A 13 3.82 -29.77 7.12
CA GLY A 13 4.95 -30.52 7.61
C GLY A 13 6.30 -29.82 7.52
N ILE A 14 6.33 -28.55 7.09
CA ILE A 14 7.53 -27.72 7.01
C ILE A 14 7.35 -26.46 7.86
N LEU A 15 8.37 -26.10 8.61
CA LEU A 15 8.45 -24.87 9.40
C LEU A 15 9.81 -24.24 9.18
N ALA A 16 9.85 -22.96 8.86
CA ALA A 16 11.07 -22.19 8.70
C ALA A 16 11.12 -21.06 9.73
N VAL A 17 12.28 -20.87 10.37
CA VAL A 17 12.59 -19.70 11.17
C VAL A 17 13.47 -18.80 10.33
N MET A 18 13.03 -17.58 10.10
CA MET A 18 13.72 -16.61 9.23
C MET A 18 14.01 -15.32 10.02
N ARG A 19 15.04 -14.59 9.62
CA ARG A 19 15.23 -13.22 10.10
C ARG A 19 14.17 -12.33 9.48
N MET A 20 13.63 -11.39 10.28
CA MET A 20 12.75 -10.35 9.77
C MET A 20 13.53 -9.44 8.82
N THR A 21 12.91 -9.06 7.72
CA THR A 21 13.50 -8.11 6.77
C THR A 21 13.24 -6.70 7.30
N GLU A 22 14.28 -5.90 7.40
CA GLU A 22 14.17 -4.48 7.68
C GLU A 22 14.52 -3.74 6.39
N THR A 23 13.62 -2.89 5.93
CA THR A 23 13.81 -2.04 4.76
C THR A 23 13.59 -0.59 5.19
N VAL A 24 14.31 0.34 4.59
CA VAL A 24 14.11 1.78 4.81
C VAL A 24 13.70 2.45 3.51
N PRO A 25 12.96 3.58 3.57
CA PRO A 25 12.43 4.24 2.36
C PRO A 25 13.51 4.58 1.33
N GLU A 26 14.70 4.96 1.75
CA GLU A 26 15.83 5.28 0.88
C GLU A 26 16.26 4.09 0.01
N GLN A 27 16.21 2.87 0.56
CA GLN A 27 16.52 1.65 -0.18
C GLN A 27 15.42 1.32 -1.21
N MET A 28 14.16 1.62 -0.89
CA MET A 28 13.05 1.42 -1.82
C MET A 28 13.11 2.38 -3.02
N LEU A 29 13.67 3.59 -2.82
CA LEU A 29 13.85 4.61 -3.86
C LEU A 29 15.08 4.35 -4.74
N ALA A 30 16.08 3.62 -4.23
CA ALA A 30 17.38 3.48 -4.87
C ALA A 30 17.28 2.87 -6.28
N GLY A 31 17.82 3.58 -7.27
CA GLY A 31 17.89 3.12 -8.66
C GLY A 31 16.56 3.11 -9.42
N LYS A 32 15.48 3.64 -8.84
CA LYS A 32 14.15 3.70 -9.48
C LYS A 32 13.94 5.05 -10.14
N ARG A 33 13.52 5.05 -11.43
CA ARG A 33 13.18 6.27 -12.15
C ARG A 33 11.81 6.82 -11.77
N ALA A 34 10.82 5.95 -11.66
CA ALA A 34 9.43 6.31 -11.36
C ALA A 34 8.82 5.30 -10.38
N PRO A 35 9.27 5.30 -9.09
CA PRO A 35 8.78 4.33 -8.12
C PRO A 35 7.29 4.48 -7.86
N LEU A 36 6.64 3.36 -7.52
CA LEU A 36 5.25 3.31 -7.10
C LEU A 36 5.17 2.76 -5.67
N PHE A 37 4.58 3.53 -4.77
CA PHE A 37 4.40 3.16 -3.38
C PHE A 37 2.94 3.10 -2.98
N MET A 38 2.65 2.24 -2.00
CA MET A 38 1.45 2.33 -1.17
C MET A 38 1.83 2.85 0.21
N ILE A 39 1.07 3.81 0.71
CA ILE A 39 1.16 4.32 2.08
C ILE A 39 -0.14 3.95 2.78
N LEU A 40 -0.05 3.31 3.92
CA LEU A 40 -1.19 2.83 4.68
C LEU A 40 -1.22 3.48 6.05
N GLU A 41 -2.32 4.16 6.37
CA GLU A 41 -2.53 4.78 7.67
C GLU A 41 -3.54 3.97 8.47
N ASN A 42 -3.10 3.43 9.61
CA ASN A 42 -3.94 2.73 10.60
C ASN A 42 -4.83 1.63 10.01
N LEU A 43 -4.33 0.86 9.03
CA LEU A 43 -5.07 -0.27 8.45
C LEU A 43 -5.10 -1.43 9.45
N GLN A 44 -6.30 -1.84 9.89
CA GLN A 44 -6.46 -2.77 11.01
C GLN A 44 -6.81 -4.20 10.60
N ASP A 45 -7.50 -4.38 9.46
CA ASP A 45 -7.92 -5.71 9.03
C ASP A 45 -6.77 -6.51 8.41
N PRO A 46 -6.43 -7.70 8.96
CA PRO A 46 -5.34 -8.52 8.44
C PRO A 46 -5.57 -9.02 7.00
N GLY A 47 -6.83 -9.20 6.60
CA GLY A 47 -7.19 -9.63 5.25
C GLY A 47 -6.96 -8.52 4.24
N ASN A 48 -7.33 -7.28 4.60
CA ASN A 48 -7.10 -6.09 3.78
C ASN A 48 -5.58 -5.87 3.58
N LEU A 49 -4.80 -5.88 4.67
CA LEU A 49 -3.35 -5.68 4.58
C LEU A 49 -2.69 -6.72 3.68
N GLY A 50 -3.02 -8.00 3.87
CA GLY A 50 -2.47 -9.06 3.03
C GLY A 50 -2.91 -8.96 1.56
N THR A 51 -4.15 -8.54 1.31
CA THR A 51 -4.66 -8.29 -0.05
C THR A 51 -3.93 -7.12 -0.70
N VAL A 52 -3.72 -6.01 0.02
CA VAL A 52 -2.93 -4.86 -0.48
C VAL A 52 -1.52 -5.30 -0.86
N LEU A 53 -0.85 -6.06 0.02
CA LEU A 53 0.52 -6.53 -0.25
C LEU A 53 0.60 -7.41 -1.51
N ARG A 54 -0.35 -8.37 -1.64
CA ARG A 54 -0.45 -9.23 -2.81
C ARG A 54 -0.74 -8.44 -4.09
N THR A 55 -1.62 -7.44 -4.01
CA THR A 55 -1.95 -6.58 -5.14
C THR A 55 -0.78 -5.68 -5.52
N ALA A 56 -0.06 -5.15 -4.54
CA ALA A 56 1.13 -4.34 -4.75
C ALA A 56 2.21 -5.11 -5.52
N GLU A 57 2.45 -6.38 -5.20
CA GLU A 57 3.32 -7.24 -5.99
C GLU A 57 2.83 -7.37 -7.43
N GLY A 58 1.54 -7.69 -7.62
CA GLY A 58 0.94 -7.87 -8.94
C GLY A 58 0.95 -6.60 -9.80
N ALA A 59 0.82 -5.43 -9.19
CA ALA A 59 0.86 -4.13 -9.85
C ALA A 59 2.29 -3.57 -10.03
N GLY A 60 3.31 -4.25 -9.49
CA GLY A 60 4.70 -3.81 -9.58
C GLY A 60 5.02 -2.62 -8.69
N CYS A 61 4.41 -2.52 -7.51
CA CYS A 61 4.77 -1.53 -6.52
C CYS A 61 6.19 -1.79 -5.98
N ASP A 62 6.93 -0.73 -5.77
CA ASP A 62 8.32 -0.77 -5.29
C ASP A 62 8.42 -0.88 -3.77
N GLY A 63 7.33 -0.62 -3.05
CA GLY A 63 7.26 -0.80 -1.61
C GLY A 63 5.95 -0.35 -0.97
N ILE A 64 5.79 -0.72 0.29
CA ILE A 64 4.66 -0.33 1.13
C ILE A 64 5.19 0.36 2.39
N ILE A 65 4.61 1.50 2.73
CA ILE A 65 4.91 2.26 3.94
C ILE A 65 3.68 2.19 4.83
N LEU A 66 3.89 1.82 6.08
CA LEU A 66 2.81 1.63 7.05
C LEU A 66 3.03 2.54 8.24
N SER A 67 1.98 3.17 8.72
CA SER A 67 2.00 3.79 10.05
C SER A 67 2.14 2.70 11.12
N ARG A 68 2.72 3.05 12.27
CA ARG A 68 3.02 2.09 13.34
C ARG A 68 1.79 1.38 13.89
N ASP A 69 0.65 2.00 13.81
CA ASP A 69 -0.65 1.51 14.27
C ASP A 69 -1.37 0.61 13.25
N CYS A 70 -0.81 0.35 12.07
CA CYS A 70 -1.28 -0.72 11.19
C CYS A 70 -1.11 -2.09 11.84
N VAL A 71 -1.99 -3.03 11.45
CA VAL A 71 -1.85 -4.44 11.87
C VAL A 71 -0.48 -4.99 11.47
N ASP A 72 0.10 -5.80 12.35
CA ASP A 72 1.42 -6.39 12.13
C ASP A 72 1.43 -7.28 10.88
N LEU A 73 2.34 -7.00 9.95
CA LEU A 73 2.58 -7.80 8.74
C LEU A 73 2.96 -9.25 9.04
N TYR A 74 3.60 -9.48 10.19
CA TYR A 74 3.96 -10.82 10.63
C TYR A 74 2.84 -11.56 11.36
N ASN A 75 1.67 -10.94 11.52
CA ASN A 75 0.46 -11.64 11.98
C ASN A 75 0.19 -12.84 11.06
N PRO A 76 -0.04 -14.06 11.59
CA PRO A 76 -0.25 -15.27 10.79
C PRO A 76 -1.38 -15.17 9.76
N LYS A 77 -2.42 -14.38 10.04
CA LYS A 77 -3.52 -14.14 9.08
C LYS A 77 -3.05 -13.26 7.92
N VAL A 78 -2.24 -12.23 8.19
CA VAL A 78 -1.65 -11.39 7.15
C VAL A 78 -0.73 -12.22 6.28
N ILE A 79 0.25 -12.93 6.88
CA ILE A 79 1.20 -13.78 6.14
C ILE A 79 0.47 -14.71 5.17
N ARG A 80 -0.57 -15.41 5.63
CA ARG A 80 -1.35 -16.31 4.77
C ARG A 80 -2.03 -15.59 3.61
N SER A 81 -2.60 -14.41 3.85
CA SER A 81 -3.32 -13.66 2.81
C SER A 81 -2.42 -13.04 1.76
N THR A 82 -1.13 -12.81 2.06
CA THR A 82 -0.16 -12.27 1.10
C THR A 82 0.21 -13.25 -0.01
N MET A 83 -0.04 -14.55 0.13
CA MET A 83 0.37 -15.59 -0.82
C MET A 83 1.88 -15.53 -1.14
N GLY A 84 2.69 -15.16 -0.14
CA GLY A 84 4.14 -15.05 -0.25
C GLY A 84 4.66 -13.68 -0.75
N ALA A 85 3.80 -12.73 -1.06
CA ALA A 85 4.20 -11.38 -1.46
C ALA A 85 5.05 -10.67 -0.37
N ILE A 86 4.82 -11.00 0.90
CA ILE A 86 5.60 -10.47 2.04
C ILE A 86 7.12 -10.68 1.90
N PHE A 87 7.56 -11.69 1.15
CA PHE A 87 8.98 -11.97 0.93
C PHE A 87 9.57 -11.25 -0.29
N ARG A 88 8.74 -10.55 -1.08
CA ARG A 88 9.14 -9.96 -2.36
C ARG A 88 8.87 -8.47 -2.45
N VAL A 89 7.83 -7.97 -1.76
CA VAL A 89 7.51 -6.55 -1.70
C VAL A 89 8.21 -5.93 -0.50
N PRO A 90 9.10 -4.95 -0.67
CA PRO A 90 9.70 -4.22 0.44
C PRO A 90 8.62 -3.48 1.25
N PHE A 91 8.79 -3.41 2.56
CA PHE A 91 7.91 -2.64 3.40
C PHE A 91 8.66 -1.97 4.55
N PHE A 92 8.08 -0.89 5.07
CA PHE A 92 8.63 -0.09 6.14
C PHE A 92 7.54 0.40 7.08
N TYR A 93 7.72 0.23 8.38
CA TYR A 93 6.88 0.84 9.40
C TYR A 93 7.49 2.16 9.88
N THR A 94 6.68 3.22 9.90
CA THR A 94 7.09 4.53 10.39
C THR A 94 6.36 4.93 11.67
N ASP A 95 7.07 5.55 12.59
CA ASP A 95 6.48 6.16 13.80
C ASP A 95 5.90 7.55 13.51
N ASN A 96 6.37 8.21 12.41
CA ASN A 96 5.89 9.52 11.97
C ASN A 96 5.59 9.46 10.47
N LEU A 97 4.30 9.27 10.14
CA LEU A 97 3.86 9.11 8.77
C LEU A 97 4.04 10.40 7.96
N THR A 98 3.68 11.53 8.53
CA THR A 98 3.77 12.84 7.86
C THR A 98 5.22 13.21 7.53
N GLU A 99 6.15 13.01 8.47
CA GLU A 99 7.58 13.23 8.23
C GLU A 99 8.12 12.31 7.12
N THR A 100 7.69 11.05 7.10
CA THR A 100 8.08 10.10 6.05
C THR A 100 7.55 10.54 4.69
N MET A 101 6.30 11.03 4.64
CA MET A 101 5.70 11.56 3.41
C MET A 101 6.44 12.81 2.91
N GLU A 102 6.83 13.73 3.80
CA GLU A 102 7.63 14.90 3.41
C GLU A 102 8.97 14.48 2.79
N LYS A 103 9.68 13.53 3.40
CA LYS A 103 10.92 12.99 2.84
C LYS A 103 10.74 12.36 1.46
N LEU A 104 9.60 11.70 1.21
CA LEU A 104 9.27 11.16 -0.11
C LEU A 104 9.04 12.29 -1.13
N LYS A 105 8.32 13.35 -0.74
CA LYS A 105 8.07 14.53 -1.60
C LYS A 105 9.37 15.26 -1.95
N GLU A 106 10.29 15.41 -1.00
CA GLU A 106 11.64 15.96 -1.26
C GLU A 106 12.43 15.15 -2.29
N LYS A 107 12.12 13.85 -2.43
CA LYS A 107 12.68 12.97 -3.47
C LYS A 107 11.86 12.95 -4.76
N GLY A 108 10.88 13.84 -4.90
CA GLY A 108 10.06 13.99 -6.10
C GLY A 108 8.88 13.02 -6.19
N VAL A 109 8.53 12.30 -5.13
CA VAL A 109 7.35 11.43 -5.13
C VAL A 109 6.08 12.26 -4.96
N CYS A 110 5.17 12.19 -5.92
CA CYS A 110 3.81 12.74 -5.78
C CYS A 110 2.94 11.82 -4.95
N ILE A 111 2.33 12.34 -3.88
CA ILE A 111 1.46 11.56 -2.99
C ILE A 111 0.00 11.94 -3.22
N TYR A 112 -0.86 10.93 -3.40
CA TYR A 112 -2.28 11.06 -3.63
C TYR A 112 -3.05 10.38 -2.50
N ALA A 113 -3.72 11.16 -1.65
CA ALA A 113 -4.60 10.65 -0.60
C ALA A 113 -5.94 10.21 -1.18
N ALA A 114 -6.34 8.98 -0.92
CA ALA A 114 -7.66 8.47 -1.27
C ALA A 114 -8.69 8.98 -0.28
N ALA A 115 -9.28 10.15 -0.54
CA ALA A 115 -10.23 10.81 0.35
C ALA A 115 -11.30 11.57 -0.44
N LEU A 116 -12.51 11.65 0.14
CA LEU A 116 -13.61 12.47 -0.37
C LEU A 116 -13.51 13.87 0.26
N GLU A 117 -12.97 14.81 -0.50
CA GLU A 117 -12.86 16.22 -0.11
C GLU A 117 -13.28 17.12 -1.28
N GLU A 118 -13.63 18.39 -1.00
CA GLU A 118 -14.01 19.37 -2.02
C GLU A 118 -12.96 19.56 -3.11
N ARG A 119 -11.68 19.46 -2.75
CA ARG A 119 -10.54 19.60 -3.69
C ARG A 119 -10.14 18.29 -4.38
N ALA A 120 -10.78 17.16 -4.06
CA ALA A 120 -10.45 15.88 -4.66
C ALA A 120 -10.89 15.82 -6.11
N ALA A 121 -10.04 15.29 -6.99
CA ALA A 121 -10.38 14.97 -8.36
C ALA A 121 -10.55 13.45 -8.53
N ALA A 122 -11.30 13.04 -9.57
CA ALA A 122 -11.42 11.63 -9.87
C ALA A 122 -10.05 11.01 -10.15
N TYR A 123 -9.79 9.81 -9.59
CA TYR A 123 -8.48 9.16 -9.62
C TYR A 123 -7.90 9.00 -11.04
N ASP A 124 -8.75 8.81 -12.04
CA ASP A 124 -8.38 8.57 -13.44
C ASP A 124 -8.04 9.87 -14.21
N THR A 125 -8.22 11.04 -13.58
CA THR A 125 -7.85 12.34 -14.18
C THR A 125 -6.39 12.72 -13.96
N TYR A 126 -5.71 12.05 -13.06
CA TYR A 126 -4.29 12.29 -12.77
C TYR A 126 -3.35 11.45 -13.64
N SER A 127 -2.12 11.94 -13.82
CA SER A 127 -1.04 11.15 -14.40
C SER A 127 -0.19 10.52 -13.30
N TYR A 128 0.00 9.21 -13.37
CA TYR A 128 0.78 8.40 -12.44
C TYR A 128 2.06 7.83 -13.07
N LYS A 129 2.55 8.47 -14.14
CA LYS A 129 3.73 8.02 -14.90
C LYS A 129 5.04 8.25 -14.16
N GLU A 130 5.09 9.31 -13.36
CA GLU A 130 6.24 9.68 -12.54
C GLU A 130 6.20 8.99 -11.16
N ALA A 131 7.20 9.28 -10.31
CA ALA A 131 7.26 8.77 -8.96
C ALA A 131 5.97 9.08 -8.18
N THR A 132 5.26 8.04 -7.76
CA THR A 132 3.90 8.13 -7.23
C THR A 132 3.75 7.33 -5.95
N ALA A 133 3.01 7.87 -4.99
CA ALA A 133 2.51 7.12 -3.84
C ALA A 133 1.00 7.33 -3.68
N PHE A 134 0.27 6.28 -3.34
CA PHE A 134 -1.12 6.37 -2.93
C PHE A 134 -1.23 6.18 -1.42
N LEU A 135 -1.96 7.06 -0.76
CA LEU A 135 -2.24 7.00 0.67
C LEU A 135 -3.68 6.51 0.88
N VAL A 136 -3.82 5.42 1.61
CA VAL A 136 -5.11 4.80 1.95
C VAL A 136 -5.20 4.64 3.47
N GLY A 137 -6.35 4.96 4.03
CA GLY A 137 -6.58 5.00 5.46
C GLY A 137 -7.32 3.80 6.03
N ASN A 138 -7.67 3.94 7.30
CA ASN A 138 -8.43 3.00 8.10
C ASN A 138 -9.81 2.70 7.48
N GLU A 139 -10.29 1.48 7.66
CA GLU A 139 -11.55 0.99 7.09
C GLU A 139 -12.79 1.73 7.63
N GLY A 140 -12.76 2.19 8.87
CA GLY A 140 -13.87 2.85 9.52
C GLY A 140 -13.76 4.37 9.54
N ASN A 141 -12.58 4.88 9.81
CA ASN A 141 -12.34 6.31 10.03
C ASN A 141 -11.73 7.02 8.82
N GLY A 142 -11.27 6.28 7.81
CA GLY A 142 -10.55 6.85 6.67
C GLY A 142 -9.17 7.36 7.05
N LEU A 143 -8.74 8.42 6.40
CA LEU A 143 -7.47 9.12 6.63
C LEU A 143 -7.65 10.24 7.66
N THR A 144 -6.60 10.51 8.43
CA THR A 144 -6.53 11.71 9.26
C THR A 144 -6.38 12.96 8.39
N GLN A 145 -6.89 14.10 8.86
CA GLN A 145 -6.72 15.37 8.14
C GLN A 145 -5.25 15.75 7.98
N GLU A 146 -4.44 15.46 9.00
CA GLU A 146 -3.00 15.70 8.97
C GLU A 146 -2.33 14.91 7.82
N ALA A 147 -2.67 13.65 7.64
CA ALA A 147 -2.14 12.83 6.56
C ALA A 147 -2.62 13.29 5.17
N ILE A 148 -3.89 13.72 5.06
CA ILE A 148 -4.44 14.30 3.83
C ILE A 148 -3.70 15.58 3.45
N ASP A 149 -3.46 16.47 4.40
CA ASP A 149 -2.76 17.74 4.19
C ASP A 149 -1.30 17.50 3.82
N ALA A 150 -0.64 16.53 4.47
CA ALA A 150 0.74 16.15 4.16
C ALA A 150 0.86 15.54 2.75
N ALA A 151 -0.14 14.83 2.24
CA ALA A 151 -0.13 14.31 0.88
C ALA A 151 -0.14 15.43 -0.18
N GLY A 152 -0.90 16.47 0.06
CA GLY A 152 -1.02 17.64 -0.82
C GLY A 152 -1.93 17.45 -2.03
N LYS A 153 -2.14 16.22 -2.51
CA LYS A 153 -3.13 15.88 -3.54
C LYS A 153 -4.12 14.87 -3.00
N THR A 154 -5.39 15.04 -3.39
CA THR A 154 -6.47 14.13 -3.03
C THR A 154 -7.12 13.56 -4.29
N CYS A 155 -7.47 12.28 -4.25
CA CYS A 155 -8.20 11.63 -5.32
C CYS A 155 -9.35 10.81 -4.75
N TYR A 156 -10.40 10.64 -5.53
CA TYR A 156 -11.52 9.77 -5.19
C TYR A 156 -11.84 8.80 -6.33
N ILE A 157 -12.44 7.67 -5.98
CA ILE A 157 -12.95 6.70 -6.93
C ILE A 157 -14.45 7.03 -7.10
N PRO A 158 -14.92 7.40 -8.32
CA PRO A 158 -16.33 7.71 -8.57
C PRO A 158 -17.25 6.53 -8.23
N MET A 159 -18.39 6.84 -7.61
CA MET A 159 -19.38 5.86 -7.17
C MET A 159 -20.73 6.20 -7.77
N GLU A 160 -21.36 5.25 -8.48
CA GLU A 160 -22.68 5.43 -9.10
C GLU A 160 -23.83 5.08 -8.13
N GLY A 161 -23.53 4.33 -7.08
CA GLY A 161 -24.53 3.83 -6.13
C GLY A 161 -24.67 4.71 -4.88
N LYS A 162 -25.36 4.16 -3.86
CA LYS A 162 -25.56 4.80 -2.56
C LYS A 162 -24.47 4.47 -1.54
N VAL A 163 -23.49 3.65 -1.90
CA VAL A 163 -22.38 3.32 -1.00
C VAL A 163 -21.42 4.51 -0.94
N GLU A 164 -20.98 4.84 0.27
CA GLU A 164 -20.13 6.00 0.54
C GLU A 164 -18.64 5.70 0.33
N SER A 165 -18.23 4.44 0.43
CA SER A 165 -16.84 4.03 0.28
C SER A 165 -16.70 2.60 -0.22
N LEU A 166 -15.53 2.28 -0.76
CA LEU A 166 -15.10 0.91 -1.06
C LEU A 166 -14.29 0.34 0.12
N ASN A 167 -14.21 -0.98 0.18
CA ASN A 167 -13.24 -1.64 1.04
C ASN A 167 -11.83 -1.12 0.74
N ALA A 168 -11.01 -0.89 1.79
CA ALA A 168 -9.70 -0.26 1.67
C ALA A 168 -8.76 -1.01 0.71
N SER A 169 -8.76 -2.35 0.73
CA SER A 169 -7.92 -3.13 -0.19
C SER A 169 -8.42 -3.07 -1.64
N VAL A 170 -9.72 -2.92 -1.86
CA VAL A 170 -10.30 -2.72 -3.20
C VAL A 170 -9.92 -1.34 -3.73
N ALA A 171 -10.08 -0.29 -2.92
CA ALA A 171 -9.66 1.06 -3.30
C ALA A 171 -8.16 1.10 -3.65
N ALA A 172 -7.31 0.53 -2.80
CA ALA A 172 -5.88 0.40 -3.06
C ALA A 172 -5.59 -0.33 -4.38
N ALA A 173 -6.33 -1.42 -4.67
CA ALA A 173 -6.15 -2.18 -5.91
C ALA A 173 -6.48 -1.35 -7.16
N ILE A 174 -7.58 -0.62 -7.13
CA ILE A 174 -8.00 0.26 -8.25
C ILE A 174 -6.91 1.30 -8.54
N LEU A 175 -6.40 1.98 -7.51
CA LEU A 175 -5.36 3.00 -7.63
C LEU A 175 -4.04 2.43 -8.17
N MET A 176 -3.57 1.32 -7.61
CA MET A 176 -2.36 0.65 -8.08
C MET A 176 -2.45 0.20 -9.53
N TYR A 177 -3.57 -0.40 -9.92
CA TYR A 177 -3.76 -0.89 -11.29
C TYR A 177 -4.01 0.23 -12.29
N GLU A 178 -4.54 1.37 -11.89
CA GLU A 178 -4.59 2.56 -12.76
C GLU A 178 -3.18 3.09 -13.04
N ALA A 179 -2.31 3.20 -12.02
CA ALA A 179 -0.93 3.55 -12.24
C ALA A 179 -0.20 2.53 -13.14
N TYR A 180 -0.41 1.23 -12.90
CA TYR A 180 0.11 0.17 -13.74
C TYR A 180 -0.36 0.29 -15.19
N ARG A 181 -1.67 0.52 -15.43
CA ARG A 181 -2.24 0.71 -16.76
C ARG A 181 -1.58 1.85 -17.52
N GLN A 182 -1.42 3.02 -16.87
CA GLN A 182 -0.80 4.18 -17.48
C GLN A 182 0.67 3.94 -17.85
N ARG A 183 1.43 3.27 -16.98
CA ARG A 183 2.85 2.96 -17.17
C ARG A 183 3.08 1.89 -18.24
N ARG A 184 2.20 0.88 -18.31
CA ARG A 184 2.27 -0.21 -19.30
C ARG A 184 2.03 0.28 -20.74
N CYS A 185 1.14 1.26 -20.94
CA CYS A 185 0.88 1.81 -22.27
C CYS A 185 2.11 2.46 -22.92
N GLU A 186 3.07 2.93 -22.14
CA GLU A 186 4.34 3.46 -22.67
C GLU A 186 5.30 2.37 -23.14
N ILE A 187 5.34 1.22 -22.46
CA ILE A 187 6.21 0.10 -22.83
C ILE A 187 5.75 -0.53 -24.15
N ALA A 188 4.47 -0.50 -24.46
CA ALA A 188 3.89 -1.05 -25.69
C ALA A 188 4.01 -0.09 -26.90
N ALA A 189 4.46 1.15 -26.70
CA ALA A 189 4.61 2.17 -27.74
C ALA A 189 6.06 2.34 -28.25
N ILE A 190 7.00 1.52 -27.74
CA ILE A 190 8.40 1.41 -28.19
C ILE A 190 8.56 0.09 -28.98
#